data_58bd4de9e232f27fe36ab9c8588952fc
#
_entry.id   58bd4de9e232f27fe36ab9c8588952fc
#
_cell.length_a   1.000
_cell.length_b   1.000
_cell.length_c   1.000
_cell.angle_alpha   90.00
_cell.angle_beta   90.00
_cell.angle_gamma   90.00
#
_symmetry.space_group_name_H-M   'P 1'
#
loop_
_entity.id
_entity.type
_entity.pdbx_description
1 polymer ?
#
loop_
_entity_poly.entity_id
_entity_poly.type
_entity_poly.pdbx_seq_one_letter_code
_entity_poly.pdbx_strand_id
1 'polypeptide(L)'
;MSLALLFPGQGAQQPGMLGALPDTAGARAVVAESRSICGELGLPDDLDRPDLLHDTVATQVSLVIAGVGWAQALIADSRLTPRVVAGHSVGAYASAVAAGVLTLREALVAVHLRGESMRAACSGGDWGMAALTGLPTRAVQQLVERIVTPEEPLWIANLNSATQTVLGGTATALNAARDAARLTGAAAFERLDIAVASHGPVQGETASALRTHLAALPLRSPTARYVTNTGGRVVGTAQAILTDLADSVAHPVRWYDGVRLMAELGVTCSIETAPGHTLTRLVRAGAPDVTALSVSDDGVTAVAARAHRLTG
;
A
#
# COMPACT_ATOMS: atom_id res chain seq x y z
N MET A 1 -19.69 12.49 11.67
CA MET A 1 -18.67 12.58 10.58
C MET A 1 -17.80 11.32 10.60
N SER A 2 -17.05 10.99 9.53
CA SER A 2 -16.39 9.68 9.41
C SER A 2 -14.89 9.83 9.13
N LEU A 3 -14.06 9.08 9.88
CA LEU A 3 -12.61 9.03 9.76
C LEU A 3 -12.17 7.82 8.94
N ALA A 4 -11.25 8.04 7.98
CA ALA A 4 -10.49 6.98 7.32
C ALA A 4 -9.03 6.98 7.78
N LEU A 5 -8.46 5.79 7.99
CA LEU A 5 -7.03 5.61 8.24
C LEU A 5 -6.39 4.96 7.01
N LEU A 6 -5.31 5.57 6.52
CA LEU A 6 -4.66 5.20 5.27
C LEU A 6 -3.22 4.73 5.52
N PHE A 7 -2.83 3.63 4.87
CA PHE A 7 -1.53 2.99 5.06
C PHE A 7 -0.74 3.03 3.76
N PRO A 8 0.44 3.69 3.73
CA PRO A 8 1.26 3.79 2.54
C PRO A 8 1.87 2.44 2.13
N GLY A 9 2.17 2.32 0.84
CA GLY A 9 2.88 1.19 0.26
C GLY A 9 4.35 1.49 -0.03
N GLN A 10 4.99 0.56 -0.74
CA GLN A 10 6.37 0.70 -1.20
C GLN A 10 6.54 1.97 -2.07
N GLY A 11 7.65 2.65 -1.88
CA GLY A 11 7.92 3.99 -2.40
C GLY A 11 7.77 5.10 -1.34
N ALA A 12 7.13 4.79 -0.19
CA ALA A 12 7.03 5.73 0.93
C ALA A 12 8.14 5.53 1.98
N GLN A 13 8.86 4.41 1.95
CA GLN A 13 9.87 4.06 2.95
C GLN A 13 10.95 5.14 3.11
N GLN A 14 11.38 5.32 4.34
CA GLN A 14 12.45 6.25 4.70
C GLN A 14 13.40 5.60 5.70
N PRO A 15 14.71 5.88 5.61
CA PRO A 15 15.67 5.41 6.62
C PRO A 15 15.27 5.88 8.02
N GLY A 16 15.33 4.97 8.99
CA GLY A 16 15.01 5.28 10.38
C GLY A 16 13.53 5.43 10.70
N MET A 17 12.61 5.04 9.78
CA MET A 17 11.16 5.19 9.99
C MET A 17 10.62 4.38 11.17
N LEU A 18 11.26 3.28 11.55
CA LEU A 18 10.89 2.50 12.72
C LEU A 18 11.32 3.18 14.03
N GLY A 19 12.46 3.89 14.00
CA GLY A 19 12.92 4.72 15.11
C GLY A 19 12.11 6.02 15.29
N ALA A 20 11.37 6.44 14.25
CA ALA A 20 10.50 7.62 14.29
C ALA A 20 9.13 7.34 14.91
N LEU A 21 8.81 6.07 15.22
CA LEU A 21 7.53 5.73 15.88
C LEU A 21 7.39 6.48 17.22
N PRO A 22 6.15 6.89 17.59
CA PRO A 22 5.95 7.66 18.81
C PRO A 22 6.25 6.81 20.05
N ASP A 23 6.76 7.46 21.09
CA ASP A 23 7.04 6.82 22.39
C ASP A 23 5.74 6.60 23.19
N THR A 24 4.84 5.78 22.67
CA THR A 24 3.60 5.38 23.33
C THR A 24 3.61 3.91 23.68
N ALA A 25 2.75 3.50 24.60
CA ALA A 25 2.67 2.10 25.02
C ALA A 25 2.33 1.16 23.85
N GLY A 26 1.38 1.56 22.99
CA GLY A 26 0.97 0.78 21.83
C GLY A 26 2.08 0.63 20.79
N ALA A 27 2.76 1.71 20.45
CA ALA A 27 3.86 1.67 19.48
C ALA A 27 5.05 0.86 20.00
N ARG A 28 5.44 1.02 21.29
CA ARG A 28 6.49 0.19 21.91
C ARG A 28 6.17 -1.30 21.88
N ALA A 29 4.92 -1.67 22.14
CA ALA A 29 4.48 -3.07 22.07
C ALA A 29 4.64 -3.63 20.66
N VAL A 30 4.23 -2.87 19.62
CA VAL A 30 4.43 -3.26 18.21
C VAL A 30 5.89 -3.47 17.89
N VAL A 31 6.79 -2.57 18.30
CA VAL A 31 8.24 -2.70 18.05
C VAL A 31 8.81 -3.94 18.75
N ALA A 32 8.42 -4.18 20.02
CA ALA A 32 8.90 -5.33 20.77
C ALA A 32 8.44 -6.66 20.16
N GLU A 33 7.15 -6.76 19.78
CA GLU A 33 6.60 -7.94 19.11
C GLU A 33 7.24 -8.15 17.75
N SER A 34 7.42 -7.09 16.96
CA SER A 34 8.03 -7.15 15.64
C SER A 34 9.45 -7.68 15.67
N ARG A 35 10.28 -7.28 16.64
CA ARG A 35 11.65 -7.78 16.79
C ARG A 35 11.68 -9.30 17.01
N SER A 36 10.78 -9.83 17.85
CA SER A 36 10.67 -11.28 18.05
C SER A 36 10.31 -12.00 16.77
N ILE A 37 9.31 -11.47 16.05
CA ILE A 37 8.83 -12.09 14.79
C ILE A 37 9.93 -12.02 13.72
N CYS A 38 10.59 -10.88 13.56
CA CYS A 38 11.67 -10.71 12.58
C CYS A 38 12.84 -11.65 12.87
N GLY A 39 13.22 -11.83 14.13
CA GLY A 39 14.24 -12.80 14.51
C GLY A 39 13.86 -14.25 14.13
N GLU A 40 12.62 -14.65 14.33
CA GLU A 40 12.11 -15.97 13.90
C GLU A 40 12.11 -16.15 12.37
N LEU A 41 11.91 -15.05 11.62
CA LEU A 41 11.93 -15.03 10.15
C LEU A 41 13.35 -14.89 9.58
N GLY A 42 14.38 -14.80 10.44
CA GLY A 42 15.78 -14.62 10.00
C GLY A 42 16.07 -13.24 9.41
N LEU A 43 15.24 -12.25 9.73
CA LEU A 43 15.41 -10.87 9.29
C LEU A 43 16.34 -10.10 10.25
N PRO A 44 17.12 -9.12 9.76
CA PRO A 44 17.97 -8.29 10.63
C PRO A 44 17.16 -7.37 11.53
N ASP A 45 17.75 -6.95 12.65
CA ASP A 45 17.09 -6.06 13.62
C ASP A 45 16.82 -4.65 13.05
N ASP A 46 17.68 -4.18 12.15
CA ASP A 46 17.66 -2.84 11.56
C ASP A 46 17.11 -2.86 10.13
N LEU A 47 15.86 -3.25 9.96
CA LEU A 47 15.23 -3.43 8.63
C LEU A 47 15.14 -2.14 7.82
N ASP A 48 15.13 -0.98 8.46
CA ASP A 48 14.96 0.34 7.82
C ASP A 48 16.29 1.09 7.65
N ARG A 49 17.41 0.37 7.62
CA ARG A 49 18.71 0.93 7.20
C ARG A 49 18.68 1.32 5.72
N PRO A 50 19.43 2.36 5.31
CA PRO A 50 19.45 2.84 3.93
C PRO A 50 19.78 1.73 2.90
N ASP A 51 20.72 0.85 3.23
CA ASP A 51 21.18 -0.24 2.35
C ASP A 51 20.16 -1.37 2.22
N LEU A 52 19.23 -1.54 3.17
CA LEU A 52 18.17 -2.54 3.12
C LEU A 52 16.87 -2.05 2.50
N LEU A 53 16.66 -0.74 2.37
CA LEU A 53 15.41 -0.19 1.82
C LEU A 53 15.26 -0.36 0.29
N HIS A 54 16.26 -0.91 -0.39
CA HIS A 54 16.15 -1.41 -1.76
C HIS A 54 15.70 -2.89 -1.82
N ASP A 55 15.82 -3.63 -0.70
CA ASP A 55 15.31 -4.99 -0.61
C ASP A 55 13.79 -5.00 -0.43
N THR A 56 13.11 -5.78 -1.26
CA THR A 56 11.65 -5.85 -1.27
C THR A 56 11.08 -6.40 0.06
N VAL A 57 11.73 -7.38 0.66
CA VAL A 57 11.27 -8.00 1.92
C VAL A 57 11.42 -7.03 3.08
N ALA A 58 12.63 -6.49 3.26
CA ALA A 58 12.94 -5.55 4.34
C ALA A 58 12.01 -4.33 4.28
N THR A 59 11.85 -3.74 3.09
CA THR A 59 10.98 -2.59 2.87
C THR A 59 9.52 -2.89 3.20
N GLN A 60 8.98 -4.01 2.73
CA GLN A 60 7.57 -4.34 2.96
C GLN A 60 7.28 -4.65 4.42
N VAL A 61 8.15 -5.41 5.08
CA VAL A 61 8.03 -5.72 6.51
C VAL A 61 8.11 -4.44 7.35
N SER A 62 9.09 -3.58 7.08
CA SER A 62 9.25 -2.30 7.77
C SER A 62 8.04 -1.38 7.62
N LEU A 63 7.47 -1.28 6.41
CA LEU A 63 6.25 -0.47 6.17
C LEU A 63 5.04 -0.99 6.95
N VAL A 64 4.87 -2.31 7.08
CA VAL A 64 3.78 -2.87 7.88
C VAL A 64 4.01 -2.60 9.37
N ILE A 65 5.22 -2.78 9.88
CA ILE A 65 5.56 -2.45 11.28
C ILE A 65 5.27 -0.97 11.57
N ALA A 66 5.78 -0.07 10.71
CA ALA A 66 5.55 1.37 10.87
C ALA A 66 4.05 1.70 10.83
N GLY A 67 3.32 1.20 9.83
CA GLY A 67 1.88 1.44 9.69
C GLY A 67 1.08 0.97 10.91
N VAL A 68 1.36 -0.23 11.43
CA VAL A 68 0.70 -0.75 12.64
C VAL A 68 1.09 0.05 13.88
N GLY A 69 2.37 0.43 14.04
CA GLY A 69 2.83 1.26 15.15
C GLY A 69 2.12 2.61 15.21
N TRP A 70 2.01 3.30 14.07
CA TRP A 70 1.26 4.56 13.96
C TRP A 70 -0.24 4.36 14.18
N ALA A 71 -0.82 3.26 13.67
CA ALA A 71 -2.24 2.95 13.91
C ALA A 71 -2.52 2.78 15.41
N GLN A 72 -1.65 2.10 16.16
CA GLN A 72 -1.80 1.95 17.61
C GLN A 72 -1.76 3.31 18.33
N ALA A 73 -0.83 4.19 17.94
CA ALA A 73 -0.75 5.53 18.51
C ALA A 73 -2.02 6.38 18.23
N LEU A 74 -2.59 6.24 17.04
CA LEU A 74 -3.79 6.96 16.65
C LEU A 74 -5.07 6.37 17.28
N ILE A 75 -5.20 5.05 17.28
CA ILE A 75 -6.43 4.37 17.74
C ILE A 75 -6.42 4.20 19.26
N ALA A 76 -5.39 3.58 19.82
CA ALA A 76 -5.36 3.24 21.24
C ALA A 76 -4.96 4.44 22.12
N ASP A 77 -3.87 5.14 21.76
CA ASP A 77 -3.33 6.21 22.59
C ASP A 77 -4.07 7.54 22.37
N SER A 78 -4.41 7.89 21.12
CA SER A 78 -5.18 9.10 20.80
C SER A 78 -6.70 8.89 20.74
N ARG A 79 -7.19 7.68 20.95
CA ARG A 79 -8.62 7.31 20.99
C ARG A 79 -9.41 7.68 19.74
N LEU A 80 -8.77 7.65 18.58
CA LEU A 80 -9.46 7.82 17.32
C LEU A 80 -10.18 6.53 16.93
N THR A 81 -11.35 6.66 16.33
CA THR A 81 -12.16 5.51 15.89
C THR A 81 -12.36 5.58 14.37
N PRO A 82 -11.44 5.00 13.58
CA PRO A 82 -11.60 4.97 12.14
C PRO A 82 -12.81 4.10 11.75
N ARG A 83 -13.66 4.63 10.89
CA ARG A 83 -14.78 3.89 10.30
C ARG A 83 -14.38 3.16 9.02
N VAL A 84 -13.32 3.63 8.39
CA VAL A 84 -12.79 3.10 7.14
C VAL A 84 -11.28 2.94 7.29
N VAL A 85 -10.75 1.84 6.75
CA VAL A 85 -9.31 1.61 6.61
C VAL A 85 -9.00 1.25 5.17
N ALA A 86 -7.89 1.77 4.65
CA ALA A 86 -7.41 1.47 3.31
C ALA A 86 -5.88 1.46 3.30
N GLY A 87 -5.28 0.49 2.62
CA GLY A 87 -3.84 0.43 2.45
C GLY A 87 -3.48 0.29 0.99
N HIS A 88 -2.47 1.02 0.54
CA HIS A 88 -1.97 0.93 -0.81
C HIS A 88 -0.98 -0.24 -0.93
N SER A 89 -1.27 -1.23 -1.76
CA SER A 89 -0.42 -2.40 -1.95
C SER A 89 -0.08 -3.09 -0.63
N VAL A 90 1.19 -3.16 -0.22
CA VAL A 90 1.61 -3.76 1.05
C VAL A 90 0.98 -3.09 2.28
N GLY A 91 0.65 -1.80 2.22
CA GLY A 91 -0.05 -1.10 3.30
C GLY A 91 -1.42 -1.70 3.64
N ALA A 92 -2.00 -2.48 2.73
CA ALA A 92 -3.23 -3.22 2.95
C ALA A 92 -3.13 -4.22 4.10
N TYR A 93 -1.95 -4.79 4.36
CA TYR A 93 -1.73 -5.68 5.51
C TYR A 93 -1.78 -4.92 6.84
N ALA A 94 -1.18 -3.73 6.92
CA ALA A 94 -1.31 -2.88 8.10
C ALA A 94 -2.76 -2.42 8.31
N SER A 95 -3.52 -2.15 7.23
CA SER A 95 -4.94 -1.82 7.33
C SER A 95 -5.79 -3.00 7.83
N ALA A 96 -5.44 -4.23 7.44
CA ALA A 96 -6.12 -5.44 7.94
C ALA A 96 -5.82 -5.70 9.43
N VAL A 97 -4.61 -5.38 9.90
CA VAL A 97 -4.29 -5.39 11.34
C VAL A 97 -5.09 -4.33 12.08
N ALA A 98 -5.15 -3.10 11.58
CA ALA A 98 -5.92 -2.01 12.18
C ALA A 98 -7.44 -2.31 12.21
N ALA A 99 -7.94 -3.09 11.25
CA ALA A 99 -9.32 -3.59 11.24
C ALA A 99 -9.54 -4.84 12.14
N GLY A 100 -8.50 -5.38 12.79
CA GLY A 100 -8.61 -6.57 13.64
C GLY A 100 -8.76 -7.89 12.89
N VAL A 101 -8.57 -7.92 11.58
CA VAL A 101 -8.66 -9.14 10.75
C VAL A 101 -7.40 -9.98 10.87
N LEU A 102 -6.24 -9.34 10.90
CA LEU A 102 -4.94 -9.98 11.12
C LEU A 102 -4.35 -9.54 12.47
N THR A 103 -3.60 -10.43 13.11
CA THR A 103 -2.61 -10.06 14.12
C THR A 103 -1.37 -9.48 13.46
N LEU A 104 -0.52 -8.78 14.23
CA LEU A 104 0.76 -8.30 13.71
C LEU A 104 1.61 -9.46 13.16
N ARG A 105 1.68 -10.57 13.91
CA ARG A 105 2.41 -11.78 13.50
C ARG A 105 1.92 -12.32 12.16
N GLU A 106 0.62 -12.50 12.00
CA GLU A 106 0.04 -13.02 10.76
C GLU A 106 0.35 -12.10 9.58
N ALA A 107 0.28 -10.78 9.78
CA ALA A 107 0.61 -9.81 8.75
C ALA A 107 2.10 -9.85 8.36
N LEU A 108 3.02 -9.89 9.34
CA LEU A 108 4.46 -9.91 9.06
C LEU A 108 4.90 -11.21 8.38
N VAL A 109 4.37 -12.37 8.80
CA VAL A 109 4.65 -13.66 8.13
C VAL A 109 4.14 -13.64 6.70
N ALA A 110 2.91 -13.16 6.46
CA ALA A 110 2.35 -13.08 5.11
C ALA A 110 3.11 -12.10 4.22
N VAL A 111 3.56 -10.95 4.75
CA VAL A 111 4.33 -9.95 4.01
C VAL A 111 5.75 -10.42 3.72
N HIS A 112 6.38 -11.16 4.63
CA HIS A 112 7.65 -11.83 4.38
C HIS A 112 7.52 -12.82 3.21
N LEU A 113 6.52 -13.72 3.26
CA LEU A 113 6.21 -14.64 2.15
C LEU A 113 5.95 -13.88 0.84
N ARG A 114 5.20 -12.77 0.91
CA ARG A 114 4.93 -11.92 -0.25
C ARG A 114 6.20 -11.37 -0.86
N GLY A 115 7.08 -10.78 -0.08
CA GLY A 115 8.32 -10.19 -0.55
C GLY A 115 9.25 -11.21 -1.19
N GLU A 116 9.45 -12.38 -0.54
CA GLU A 116 10.25 -13.47 -1.06
C GLU A 116 9.71 -14.02 -2.39
N SER A 117 8.40 -14.28 -2.44
CA SER A 117 7.75 -14.79 -3.66
C SER A 117 7.82 -13.78 -4.80
N MET A 118 7.62 -12.48 -4.54
CA MET A 118 7.72 -11.42 -5.53
C MET A 118 9.14 -11.32 -6.12
N ARG A 119 10.17 -11.43 -5.28
CA ARG A 119 11.56 -11.44 -5.70
C ARG A 119 11.86 -12.66 -6.57
N ALA A 120 11.41 -13.83 -6.16
CA ALA A 120 11.57 -15.06 -6.92
C ALA A 120 10.88 -14.98 -8.29
N ALA A 121 9.65 -14.47 -8.36
CA ALA A 121 8.90 -14.29 -9.61
C ALA A 121 9.59 -13.35 -10.61
N CYS A 122 10.36 -12.38 -10.12
CA CYS A 122 11.09 -11.42 -10.97
C CYS A 122 12.56 -11.78 -11.21
N SER A 123 13.08 -12.86 -10.65
CA SER A 123 14.53 -13.21 -10.71
C SER A 123 15.04 -13.55 -12.10
N GLY A 124 14.19 -13.92 -13.03
CA GLY A 124 14.54 -14.36 -14.39
C GLY A 124 14.42 -13.29 -15.48
N GLY A 125 14.16 -12.01 -15.14
CA GLY A 125 13.94 -10.98 -16.14
C GLY A 125 14.31 -9.58 -15.66
N ASP A 126 14.42 -8.65 -16.60
CA ASP A 126 14.65 -7.23 -16.33
C ASP A 126 13.30 -6.53 -16.13
N TRP A 127 12.70 -6.78 -14.99
CA TRP A 127 11.41 -6.26 -14.59
C TRP A 127 11.50 -4.89 -13.91
N GLY A 128 10.43 -4.12 -13.95
CA GLY A 128 10.36 -2.86 -13.24
C GLY A 128 8.98 -2.22 -13.27
N MET A 129 8.92 -1.03 -12.69
CA MET A 129 7.71 -0.22 -12.64
C MET A 129 8.03 1.23 -13.01
N ALA A 130 7.03 1.95 -13.52
CA ALA A 130 7.16 3.36 -13.84
C ALA A 130 5.85 4.12 -13.56
N ALA A 131 5.96 5.31 -12.97
CA ALA A 131 4.84 6.22 -12.79
C ALA A 131 4.67 7.08 -14.04
N LEU A 132 3.46 7.13 -14.58
CA LEU A 132 3.05 7.95 -15.72
C LEU A 132 2.01 8.96 -15.22
N THR A 133 2.25 10.25 -15.47
CA THR A 133 1.38 11.34 -15.03
C THR A 133 0.96 12.20 -16.21
N GLY A 134 -0.26 12.74 -16.14
CA GLY A 134 -0.79 13.69 -17.14
C GLY A 134 -1.68 13.07 -18.20
N LEU A 135 -1.81 11.74 -18.24
CA LEU A 135 -2.72 11.07 -19.17
C LEU A 135 -3.91 10.43 -18.43
N PRO A 136 -5.14 10.50 -18.96
CA PRO A 136 -6.27 9.79 -18.41
C PRO A 136 -6.09 8.28 -18.59
N THR A 137 -6.66 7.48 -17.67
CA THR A 137 -6.54 6.02 -17.66
C THR A 137 -6.82 5.37 -19.02
N ARG A 138 -7.85 5.84 -19.75
CA ARG A 138 -8.20 5.30 -21.07
C ARG A 138 -7.06 5.46 -22.09
N ALA A 139 -6.37 6.61 -22.08
CA ALA A 139 -5.24 6.83 -22.97
C ALA A 139 -4.06 5.93 -22.62
N VAL A 140 -3.82 5.70 -21.32
CA VAL A 140 -2.80 4.76 -20.84
C VAL A 140 -3.14 3.32 -21.21
N GLN A 141 -4.41 2.89 -21.12
CA GLN A 141 -4.85 1.57 -21.59
C GLN A 141 -4.54 1.37 -23.08
N GLN A 142 -4.92 2.33 -23.93
CA GLN A 142 -4.63 2.27 -25.37
C GLN A 142 -3.14 2.26 -25.68
N LEU A 143 -2.33 2.94 -24.86
CA LEU A 143 -0.88 2.91 -24.97
C LEU A 143 -0.34 1.51 -24.65
N VAL A 144 -0.77 0.90 -23.54
CA VAL A 144 -0.37 -0.45 -23.13
C VAL A 144 -0.77 -1.47 -24.21
N GLU A 145 -2.01 -1.44 -24.70
CA GLU A 145 -2.52 -2.36 -25.74
C GLU A 145 -1.72 -2.32 -27.04
N ARG A 146 -1.09 -1.18 -27.37
CA ARG A 146 -0.26 -1.04 -28.58
C ARG A 146 1.19 -1.54 -28.40
N ILE A 147 1.67 -1.65 -27.16
CA ILE A 147 3.06 -1.97 -26.86
C ILE A 147 3.22 -3.41 -26.40
N VAL A 148 2.27 -3.92 -25.63
CA VAL A 148 2.35 -5.24 -25.01
C VAL A 148 2.50 -6.35 -26.06
N THR A 149 3.48 -7.25 -25.84
CA THR A 149 3.61 -8.51 -26.58
C THR A 149 3.82 -9.66 -25.58
N PRO A 150 3.70 -10.92 -26.00
CA PRO A 150 4.01 -12.05 -25.13
C PRO A 150 5.46 -12.04 -24.59
N GLU A 151 6.41 -11.57 -25.40
CA GLU A 151 7.85 -11.50 -25.07
C GLU A 151 8.17 -10.28 -24.21
N GLU A 152 7.43 -9.18 -24.40
CA GLU A 152 7.61 -7.90 -23.72
C GLU A 152 6.32 -7.47 -23.01
N PRO A 153 5.96 -8.16 -21.91
CA PRO A 153 4.75 -7.86 -21.17
C PRO A 153 4.78 -6.47 -20.52
N LEU A 154 3.63 -5.81 -20.60
CA LEU A 154 3.35 -4.50 -20.02
C LEU A 154 1.92 -4.48 -19.50
N TRP A 155 1.70 -3.90 -18.32
CA TRP A 155 0.36 -3.78 -17.73
C TRP A 155 0.21 -2.52 -16.89
N ILE A 156 -1.04 -2.14 -16.63
CA ILE A 156 -1.36 -1.13 -15.61
C ILE A 156 -1.30 -1.80 -14.25
N ALA A 157 -0.38 -1.34 -13.40
CA ALA A 157 -0.18 -1.84 -12.05
C ALA A 157 -1.00 -1.05 -11.00
N ASN A 158 -1.08 0.28 -11.13
CA ASN A 158 -1.85 1.12 -10.20
C ASN A 158 -2.61 2.21 -10.93
N LEU A 159 -3.85 2.44 -10.49
CA LEU A 159 -4.69 3.57 -10.84
C LEU A 159 -4.74 4.50 -9.62
N ASN A 160 -3.81 5.46 -9.55
CA ASN A 160 -3.62 6.28 -8.34
C ASN A 160 -4.50 7.54 -8.34
N SER A 161 -4.72 8.15 -9.50
CA SER A 161 -5.63 9.28 -9.68
C SER A 161 -6.23 9.28 -11.09
N ALA A 162 -7.05 10.28 -11.42
CA ALA A 162 -7.61 10.44 -12.77
C ALA A 162 -6.53 10.52 -13.87
N THR A 163 -5.30 10.95 -13.51
CA THR A 163 -4.20 11.21 -14.45
C THR A 163 -2.85 10.65 -13.99
N GLN A 164 -2.81 9.86 -12.92
CA GLN A 164 -1.61 9.17 -12.47
C GLN A 164 -1.83 7.67 -12.47
N THR A 165 -1.04 6.97 -13.28
CA THR A 165 -1.06 5.52 -13.45
C THR A 165 0.35 4.98 -13.25
N VAL A 166 0.50 3.81 -12.62
CA VAL A 166 1.77 3.10 -12.57
C VAL A 166 1.70 1.93 -13.54
N LEU A 167 2.73 1.77 -14.35
CA LEU A 167 2.92 0.64 -15.26
C LEU A 167 3.90 -0.34 -14.64
N GLY A 168 3.67 -1.64 -14.86
CA GLY A 168 4.62 -2.71 -14.61
C GLY A 168 4.93 -3.43 -15.91
N GLY A 169 6.15 -3.96 -16.05
CA GLY A 169 6.55 -4.65 -17.27
C GLY A 169 8.06 -4.91 -17.35
N THR A 170 8.51 -5.40 -18.49
CA THR A 170 9.93 -5.50 -18.78
C THR A 170 10.55 -4.12 -19.00
N ALA A 171 11.87 -4.00 -18.82
CA ALA A 171 12.57 -2.73 -19.07
C ALA A 171 12.37 -2.24 -20.52
N THR A 172 12.40 -3.16 -21.48
CA THR A 172 12.14 -2.87 -22.91
C THR A 172 10.74 -2.28 -23.12
N ALA A 173 9.70 -2.94 -22.59
CA ALA A 173 8.32 -2.48 -22.72
C ALA A 173 8.09 -1.13 -22.01
N LEU A 174 8.70 -0.93 -20.84
CA LEU A 174 8.64 0.35 -20.11
C LEU A 174 9.35 1.48 -20.85
N ASN A 175 10.47 1.20 -21.55
CA ASN A 175 11.15 2.19 -22.40
C ASN A 175 10.28 2.58 -23.60
N ALA A 176 9.66 1.59 -24.28
CA ALA A 176 8.70 1.86 -25.36
C ALA A 176 7.48 2.67 -24.85
N ALA A 177 6.99 2.36 -23.65
CA ALA A 177 5.90 3.09 -23.03
C ALA A 177 6.28 4.54 -22.71
N ARG A 178 7.51 4.80 -22.24
CA ARG A 178 8.01 6.17 -22.02
C ARG A 178 7.99 6.98 -23.32
N ASP A 179 8.50 6.41 -24.39
CA ASP A 179 8.64 7.11 -25.67
C ASP A 179 7.26 7.38 -26.28
N ALA A 180 6.33 6.42 -26.21
CA ALA A 180 4.94 6.61 -26.61
C ALA A 180 4.17 7.62 -25.74
N ALA A 181 4.41 7.61 -24.42
CA ALA A 181 3.78 8.54 -23.49
C ALA A 181 4.17 10.01 -23.80
N ARG A 182 5.45 10.24 -24.11
CA ARG A 182 5.94 11.57 -24.53
C ARG A 182 5.22 12.08 -25.79
N LEU A 183 5.02 11.22 -26.78
CA LEU A 183 4.31 11.56 -28.02
C LEU A 183 2.81 11.80 -27.80
N THR A 184 2.25 11.24 -26.74
CA THR A 184 0.83 11.38 -26.38
C THR A 184 0.56 12.59 -25.47
N GLY A 185 1.60 13.31 -25.05
CA GLY A 185 1.48 14.51 -24.22
C GLY A 185 1.47 14.23 -22.70
N ALA A 186 2.06 13.12 -22.27
CA ALA A 186 2.27 12.85 -20.84
C ALA A 186 3.10 13.97 -20.19
N ALA A 187 2.74 14.37 -18.97
CA ALA A 187 3.47 15.38 -18.21
C ALA A 187 4.78 14.82 -17.63
N ALA A 188 4.77 13.56 -17.17
CA ALA A 188 5.95 12.88 -16.66
C ALA A 188 5.87 11.35 -16.86
N PHE A 189 7.04 10.73 -16.98
CA PHE A 189 7.24 9.28 -16.94
C PHE A 189 8.50 8.99 -16.13
N GLU A 190 8.36 8.41 -14.96
CA GLU A 190 9.45 8.21 -14.00
C GLU A 190 9.58 6.72 -13.66
N ARG A 191 10.77 6.16 -13.86
CA ARG A 191 11.08 4.80 -13.38
C ARG A 191 11.10 4.82 -11.86
N LEU A 192 10.44 3.84 -11.26
CA LEU A 192 10.46 3.67 -9.80
C LEU A 192 11.71 2.87 -9.41
N ASP A 193 12.32 3.25 -8.29
CA ASP A 193 13.42 2.51 -7.69
C ASP A 193 12.88 1.30 -6.90
N ILE A 194 12.38 0.32 -7.66
CA ILE A 194 11.78 -0.91 -7.15
C ILE A 194 12.30 -2.07 -7.99
N ALA A 195 12.90 -3.06 -7.33
CA ALA A 195 13.54 -4.19 -7.97
C ALA A 195 12.59 -5.25 -8.57
N VAL A 196 11.29 -5.12 -8.34
CA VAL A 196 10.27 -6.10 -8.77
C VAL A 196 9.12 -5.41 -9.46
N ALA A 197 8.54 -6.06 -10.47
CA ALA A 197 7.25 -5.65 -11.03
C ALA A 197 6.11 -6.33 -10.25
N SER A 198 5.06 -5.57 -9.94
CA SER A 198 3.93 -6.04 -9.15
C SER A 198 2.59 -5.67 -9.77
N HIS A 199 1.52 -6.15 -9.16
CA HIS A 199 0.15 -5.85 -9.56
C HIS A 199 -0.17 -6.26 -11.00
N GLY A 200 0.39 -7.41 -11.43
CA GLY A 200 0.20 -7.93 -12.78
C GLY A 200 0.55 -9.42 -12.90
N PRO A 201 0.47 -9.97 -14.12
CA PRO A 201 0.51 -11.42 -14.36
C PRO A 201 1.75 -12.14 -13.84
N VAL A 202 2.91 -11.48 -13.83
CA VAL A 202 4.17 -12.04 -13.32
C VAL A 202 4.06 -12.52 -11.87
N GLN A 203 3.14 -11.96 -11.09
CA GLN A 203 2.93 -12.29 -9.68
C GLN A 203 1.83 -13.34 -9.44
N GLY A 204 1.41 -14.09 -10.46
CA GLY A 204 0.37 -15.11 -10.35
C GLY A 204 0.69 -16.20 -9.32
N GLU A 205 1.94 -16.71 -9.33
CA GLU A 205 2.43 -17.70 -8.35
C GLU A 205 2.46 -17.11 -6.93
N THR A 206 2.89 -15.85 -6.80
CA THR A 206 2.88 -15.13 -5.51
C THR A 206 1.46 -15.03 -4.96
N ALA A 207 0.49 -14.65 -5.79
CA ALA A 207 -0.92 -14.60 -5.37
C ALA A 207 -1.44 -15.96 -4.94
N SER A 208 -1.05 -17.04 -5.64
CA SER A 208 -1.44 -18.42 -5.28
C SER A 208 -0.86 -18.84 -3.93
N ALA A 209 0.42 -18.59 -3.69
CA ALA A 209 1.08 -18.87 -2.41
C ALA A 209 0.43 -18.10 -1.25
N LEU A 210 0.17 -16.80 -1.44
CA LEU A 210 -0.51 -15.96 -0.45
C LEU A 210 -1.94 -16.45 -0.18
N ARG A 211 -2.68 -16.83 -1.21
CA ARG A 211 -4.05 -17.35 -1.07
C ARG A 211 -4.08 -18.61 -0.22
N THR A 212 -3.15 -19.54 -0.46
CA THR A 212 -3.01 -20.76 0.34
C THR A 212 -2.66 -20.42 1.79
N HIS A 213 -1.70 -19.53 2.03
CA HIS A 213 -1.27 -19.13 3.36
C HIS A 213 -2.40 -18.43 4.14
N LEU A 214 -3.03 -17.40 3.54
CA LEU A 214 -4.05 -16.61 4.20
C LEU A 214 -5.35 -17.37 4.44
N ALA A 215 -5.69 -18.35 3.59
CA ALA A 215 -6.88 -19.20 3.80
C ALA A 215 -6.78 -20.10 5.04
N ALA A 216 -5.59 -20.37 5.55
CA ALA A 216 -5.38 -21.15 6.77
C ALA A 216 -5.52 -20.31 8.06
N LEU A 217 -5.64 -18.98 7.96
CA LEU A 217 -5.74 -18.09 9.12
C LEU A 217 -7.16 -18.05 9.70
N PRO A 218 -7.29 -17.78 11.01
CA PRO A 218 -8.58 -17.57 11.64
C PRO A 218 -9.35 -16.38 11.04
N LEU A 219 -10.64 -16.57 10.80
CA LEU A 219 -11.52 -15.52 10.28
C LEU A 219 -12.03 -14.64 11.44
N ARG A 220 -11.53 -13.42 11.56
CA ARG A 220 -11.95 -12.41 12.55
C ARG A 220 -12.79 -11.32 11.88
N SER A 221 -13.93 -11.00 12.44
CA SER A 221 -14.78 -9.94 11.91
C SER A 221 -14.08 -8.58 11.96
N PRO A 222 -14.07 -7.82 10.85
CA PRO A 222 -13.44 -6.52 10.83
C PRO A 222 -14.19 -5.51 11.72
N THR A 223 -13.47 -4.66 12.43
CA THR A 223 -13.97 -3.58 13.28
C THR A 223 -14.21 -2.28 12.51
N ALA A 224 -13.70 -2.18 11.29
CA ALA A 224 -13.85 -1.05 10.37
C ALA A 224 -14.13 -1.55 8.96
N ARG A 225 -14.70 -0.70 8.11
CA ARG A 225 -14.88 -0.97 6.68
C ARG A 225 -13.53 -0.99 5.98
N TYR A 226 -13.21 -2.08 5.31
CA TYR A 226 -11.97 -2.22 4.56
C TYR A 226 -12.19 -1.91 3.08
N VAL A 227 -11.34 -1.06 2.51
CA VAL A 227 -11.35 -0.75 1.07
C VAL A 227 -10.33 -1.64 0.35
N THR A 228 -10.80 -2.42 -0.61
CA THR A 228 -9.97 -3.37 -1.37
C THR A 228 -9.06 -2.68 -2.37
N ASN A 229 -7.88 -3.29 -2.63
CA ASN A 229 -6.98 -2.86 -3.70
C ASN A 229 -7.51 -3.28 -5.09
N THR A 230 -7.98 -4.52 -5.21
CA THR A 230 -8.39 -5.09 -6.52
C THR A 230 -9.65 -4.45 -7.08
N GLY A 231 -10.57 -4.00 -6.23
CA GLY A 231 -11.86 -3.45 -6.66
C GLY A 231 -12.07 -1.97 -6.35
N GLY A 232 -11.27 -1.38 -5.46
CA GLY A 232 -11.57 -0.04 -4.91
C GLY A 232 -12.93 -0.01 -4.20
N ARG A 233 -13.35 -1.12 -3.54
CA ARG A 233 -14.69 -1.31 -2.96
C ARG A 233 -14.58 -1.67 -1.48
N VAL A 234 -15.64 -1.37 -0.74
CA VAL A 234 -15.74 -1.80 0.66
C VAL A 234 -16.17 -3.26 0.72
N VAL A 235 -15.49 -4.02 1.56
CA VAL A 235 -15.88 -5.38 1.97
C VAL A 235 -15.98 -5.45 3.50
N GLY A 236 -16.86 -6.33 3.99
CA GLY A 236 -17.20 -6.42 5.41
C GLY A 236 -16.94 -7.80 6.02
N THR A 237 -16.26 -8.70 5.32
CA THR A 237 -15.95 -10.04 5.84
C THR A 237 -14.45 -10.31 5.82
N ALA A 238 -13.94 -11.02 6.82
CA ALA A 238 -12.55 -11.45 6.87
C ALA A 238 -12.13 -12.19 5.59
N GLN A 239 -12.96 -13.13 5.13
CA GLN A 239 -12.68 -13.90 3.92
C GLN A 239 -12.44 -13.00 2.69
N ALA A 240 -13.28 -11.98 2.47
CA ALA A 240 -13.12 -11.06 1.34
C ALA A 240 -11.85 -10.20 1.48
N ILE A 241 -11.50 -9.81 2.70
CA ILE A 241 -10.27 -9.05 2.98
C ILE A 241 -9.04 -9.91 2.70
N LEU A 242 -8.99 -11.15 3.23
CA LEU A 242 -7.86 -12.06 3.01
C LEU A 242 -7.71 -12.43 1.52
N THR A 243 -8.82 -12.56 0.79
CA THR A 243 -8.79 -12.76 -0.67
C THR A 243 -8.19 -11.56 -1.38
N ASP A 244 -8.61 -10.31 -1.05
CA ASP A 244 -8.03 -9.10 -1.64
C ASP A 244 -6.52 -8.96 -1.33
N LEU A 245 -6.09 -9.26 -0.10
CA LEU A 245 -4.68 -9.25 0.27
C LEU A 245 -3.84 -10.20 -0.58
N ALA A 246 -4.35 -11.41 -0.85
CA ALA A 246 -3.67 -12.38 -1.71
C ALA A 246 -3.66 -11.95 -3.18
N ASP A 247 -4.81 -11.55 -3.70
CA ASP A 247 -5.00 -11.31 -5.12
C ASP A 247 -4.40 -9.99 -5.58
N SER A 248 -4.31 -9.01 -4.70
CA SER A 248 -3.84 -7.65 -5.04
C SER A 248 -2.43 -7.62 -5.64
N VAL A 249 -1.55 -8.57 -5.31
CA VAL A 249 -0.19 -8.60 -5.87
C VAL A 249 -0.17 -8.90 -7.37
N ALA A 250 -1.18 -9.59 -7.89
CA ALA A 250 -1.32 -9.97 -9.30
C ALA A 250 -2.35 -9.14 -10.08
N HIS A 251 -3.02 -8.18 -9.42
CA HIS A 251 -4.07 -7.35 -10.02
C HIS A 251 -3.83 -5.87 -9.78
N PRO A 252 -4.29 -4.98 -10.67
CA PRO A 252 -4.13 -3.54 -10.52
C PRO A 252 -4.70 -3.00 -9.20
N VAL A 253 -3.94 -2.13 -8.53
CA VAL A 253 -4.43 -1.36 -7.39
C VAL A 253 -5.36 -0.26 -7.89
N ARG A 254 -6.62 -0.29 -7.50
CA ARG A 254 -7.65 0.67 -7.88
C ARG A 254 -7.79 1.76 -6.81
N TRP A 255 -6.69 2.42 -6.49
CA TRP A 255 -6.65 3.41 -5.41
C TRP A 255 -7.59 4.59 -5.64
N TYR A 256 -7.63 5.12 -6.86
CA TYR A 256 -8.50 6.23 -7.22
C TYR A 256 -9.99 5.93 -6.99
N ASP A 257 -10.42 4.71 -7.35
CA ASP A 257 -11.80 4.28 -7.11
C ASP A 257 -12.10 4.19 -5.60
N GLY A 258 -11.15 3.67 -4.82
CA GLY A 258 -11.25 3.61 -3.37
C GLY A 258 -11.35 5.00 -2.71
N VAL A 259 -10.54 5.96 -3.17
CA VAL A 259 -10.59 7.36 -2.69
C VAL A 259 -11.96 7.99 -2.97
N ARG A 260 -12.48 7.83 -4.18
CA ARG A 260 -13.81 8.35 -4.52
C ARG A 260 -14.91 7.69 -3.71
N LEU A 261 -14.86 6.38 -3.55
CA LEU A 261 -15.82 5.63 -2.74
C LEU A 261 -15.80 6.10 -1.27
N MET A 262 -14.63 6.35 -0.69
CA MET A 262 -14.54 6.86 0.69
C MET A 262 -15.29 8.19 0.85
N ALA A 263 -15.17 9.12 -0.09
CA ALA A 263 -15.94 10.37 -0.08
C ALA A 263 -17.47 10.12 -0.18
N GLU A 264 -17.89 9.24 -1.10
CA GLU A 264 -19.30 8.84 -1.26
C GLU A 264 -19.89 8.18 0.00
N LEU A 265 -19.05 7.47 0.78
CA LEU A 265 -19.41 6.88 2.07
C LEU A 265 -19.46 7.86 3.24
N GLY A 266 -19.25 9.15 2.97
CA GLY A 266 -19.29 10.22 3.95
C GLY A 266 -18.04 10.33 4.84
N VAL A 267 -16.87 9.87 4.34
CA VAL A 267 -15.59 10.17 4.97
C VAL A 267 -15.31 11.66 4.83
N THR A 268 -15.15 12.34 5.96
CA THR A 268 -14.87 13.80 6.02
C THR A 268 -13.42 14.09 6.37
N CYS A 269 -12.73 13.12 6.97
CA CYS A 269 -11.34 13.23 7.36
C CYS A 269 -10.60 11.93 7.03
N SER A 270 -9.41 12.01 6.45
CA SER A 270 -8.50 10.89 6.30
C SER A 270 -7.16 11.20 6.93
N ILE A 271 -6.53 10.20 7.54
CA ILE A 271 -5.18 10.29 8.11
C ILE A 271 -4.30 9.25 7.42
N GLU A 272 -3.23 9.68 6.79
CA GLU A 272 -2.15 8.81 6.32
C GLU A 272 -1.16 8.57 7.44
N THR A 273 -0.89 7.28 7.75
CA THR A 273 0.19 6.91 8.66
C THR A 273 1.54 7.21 8.02
N ALA A 274 2.57 7.47 8.84
CA ALA A 274 3.92 7.61 8.31
C ALA A 274 4.50 6.23 7.92
N PRO A 275 5.48 6.20 6.98
CA PRO A 275 6.17 7.36 6.40
C PRO A 275 5.46 7.95 5.19
N GLY A 276 5.81 9.22 4.90
CA GLY A 276 5.40 9.90 3.67
C GLY A 276 4.03 10.56 3.71
N HIS A 277 3.61 11.09 2.56
CA HIS A 277 2.36 11.83 2.39
C HIS A 277 1.73 11.63 1.00
N THR A 278 2.10 10.54 0.33
CA THR A 278 1.64 10.25 -1.04
C THR A 278 0.14 10.03 -1.10
N LEU A 279 -0.42 9.25 -0.16
CA LEU A 279 -1.85 8.98 -0.14
C LEU A 279 -2.66 10.23 0.21
N THR A 280 -2.13 11.09 1.08
CA THR A 280 -2.70 12.41 1.39
C THR A 280 -2.84 13.27 0.15
N ARG A 281 -1.80 13.32 -0.71
CA ARG A 281 -1.87 14.03 -1.99
C ARG A 281 -2.89 13.42 -2.94
N LEU A 282 -2.97 12.09 -3.00
CA LEU A 282 -3.93 11.38 -3.85
C LEU A 282 -5.38 11.60 -3.39
N VAL A 283 -5.62 11.65 -2.06
CA VAL A 283 -6.95 12.00 -1.54
C VAL A 283 -7.32 13.44 -1.90
N ARG A 284 -6.42 14.40 -1.71
CA ARG A 284 -6.66 15.82 -2.09
C ARG A 284 -7.00 15.96 -3.58
N ALA A 285 -6.37 15.15 -4.44
CA ALA A 285 -6.63 15.16 -5.87
C ALA A 285 -7.94 14.47 -6.28
N GLY A 286 -8.32 13.38 -5.60
CA GLY A 286 -9.46 12.53 -5.97
C GLY A 286 -10.75 12.83 -5.21
N ALA A 287 -10.65 13.42 -4.02
CA ALA A 287 -11.75 13.75 -3.10
C ALA A 287 -11.46 15.05 -2.35
N PRO A 288 -11.51 16.22 -3.02
CA PRO A 288 -11.09 17.51 -2.45
C PRO A 288 -11.89 17.96 -1.22
N ASP A 289 -13.11 17.45 -1.05
CA ASP A 289 -13.96 17.74 0.11
C ASP A 289 -13.56 16.93 1.37
N VAL A 290 -12.67 15.94 1.24
CA VAL A 290 -12.12 15.19 2.37
C VAL A 290 -10.90 15.92 2.92
N THR A 291 -10.91 16.27 4.20
CA THR A 291 -9.74 16.82 4.87
C THR A 291 -8.67 15.71 5.00
N ALA A 292 -7.62 15.79 4.20
CA ALA A 292 -6.54 14.81 4.20
C ALA A 292 -5.36 15.31 5.05
N LEU A 293 -5.01 14.52 6.08
CA LEU A 293 -3.94 14.77 7.05
C LEU A 293 -2.83 13.71 6.88
N SER A 294 -1.59 14.08 7.15
CA SER A 294 -0.44 13.18 7.17
C SER A 294 0.27 13.25 8.51
N VAL A 295 0.52 12.09 9.12
CA VAL A 295 1.33 12.01 10.35
C VAL A 295 2.77 12.49 10.10
N SER A 296 3.31 12.25 8.91
CA SER A 296 4.67 12.71 8.54
C SER A 296 4.79 14.23 8.47
N ASP A 297 3.74 14.92 8.05
CA ASP A 297 3.77 16.38 7.88
C ASP A 297 3.46 17.12 9.19
N ASP A 298 2.45 16.66 9.92
CA ASP A 298 1.86 17.41 11.03
C ASP A 298 2.18 16.82 12.43
N GLY A 299 2.67 15.57 12.48
CA GLY A 299 2.87 14.83 13.72
C GLY A 299 1.57 14.27 14.33
N VAL A 300 1.70 13.21 15.13
CA VAL A 300 0.54 12.45 15.65
C VAL A 300 -0.40 13.29 16.52
N THR A 301 0.15 14.14 17.39
CA THR A 301 -0.66 14.96 18.32
C THR A 301 -1.52 15.97 17.59
N ALA A 302 -0.95 16.70 16.61
CA ALA A 302 -1.68 17.70 15.85
C ALA A 302 -2.74 17.05 14.94
N VAL A 303 -2.37 15.94 14.29
CA VAL A 303 -3.30 15.15 13.46
C VAL A 303 -4.48 14.64 14.29
N ALA A 304 -4.23 14.02 15.46
CA ALA A 304 -5.28 13.51 16.33
C ALA A 304 -6.21 14.62 16.82
N ALA A 305 -5.66 15.73 17.30
CA ALA A 305 -6.46 16.89 17.75
C ALA A 305 -7.33 17.46 16.62
N ARG A 306 -6.82 17.52 15.39
CA ARG A 306 -7.58 17.99 14.23
C ARG A 306 -8.65 16.99 13.81
N ALA A 307 -8.35 15.70 13.81
CA ALA A 307 -9.32 14.65 13.50
C ALA A 307 -10.49 14.64 14.50
N HIS A 308 -10.25 14.77 15.81
CA HIS A 308 -11.30 14.88 16.82
C HIS A 308 -12.24 16.07 16.55
N ARG A 309 -11.72 17.24 16.19
CA ARG A 309 -12.56 18.40 15.84
C ARG A 309 -13.41 18.20 14.58
N LEU A 310 -12.95 17.38 13.64
CA LEU A 310 -13.62 17.13 12.37
C LEU A 310 -14.60 15.96 12.42
N THR A 311 -14.50 15.08 13.43
CA THR A 311 -15.30 13.84 13.49
C THR A 311 -16.15 13.72 14.77
N GLY A 312 -15.95 14.59 15.74
CA GLY A 312 -16.71 14.68 17.01
C GLY A 312 -18.07 15.31 16.90
#